data_4053bd30f1ac62718577dad4f8c8b45e
#
_entry.id   4053bd30f1ac62718577dad4f8c8b45e
#
_cell.length_a   1.000
_cell.length_b   1.000
_cell.length_c   1.000
_cell.angle_alpha   90.00
_cell.angle_beta   90.00
_cell.angle_gamma   90.00
#
_symmetry.space_group_name_H-M   'P 1'
#
loop_
_entity.id
_entity.type
_entity.pdbx_description
1 polymer ?
#
loop_
_entity_poly.entity_id
_entity_poly.type
_entity_poly.pdbx_seq_one_letter_code
_entity_poly.pdbx_strand_id
1 'polypeptide(L)'
;MDNLIFLKLGGSLITDKGRPRTPRVDVLSSLCRQIADVSARDPNLILLIGHGSGSFGHVAAKKYKTRAGLPPLTPPEGGRTSPFPFRGKVRMGAGAYWHGFTEVWHEARELNKIVMDSLRVAKIPAMAISPSSSVIAKDGKVVEWNLAQIKHAFTNGVVPVVYGDVVFDEARGGTILSTEDLFVYLAQELRPTRVLLAGIEDGIYADFPARKQRVTRVSPASYPKISAGIGESQATDVTGGMLSKVQQMLELVESIPELSVQIFSGREEGNLESVLCGENLGTRIEFE
;
A
#
# COMPACT_ATOMS: atom_id res chain seq x y z
N MET A 1 6.48 4.51 -20.29
CA MET A 1 5.50 5.57 -19.94
C MET A 1 6.28 6.63 -19.17
N ASP A 2 6.68 7.67 -19.85
CA ASP A 2 7.71 8.60 -19.34
C ASP A 2 7.29 9.51 -18.16
N ASN A 3 6.02 9.49 -17.76
CA ASN A 3 5.51 10.29 -16.64
C ASN A 3 4.53 9.52 -15.74
N LEU A 4 4.80 8.23 -15.52
CA LEU A 4 3.98 7.42 -14.63
C LEU A 4 4.43 7.60 -13.17
N ILE A 5 3.52 8.04 -12.33
CA ILE A 5 3.73 8.23 -10.89
C ILE A 5 2.80 7.31 -10.12
N PHE A 6 3.34 6.59 -9.14
CA PHE A 6 2.55 5.89 -8.15
C PHE A 6 2.39 6.78 -6.92
N LEU A 7 1.16 7.06 -6.53
CA LEU A 7 0.86 7.87 -5.36
C LEU A 7 0.14 7.03 -4.32
N LYS A 8 0.73 6.89 -3.14
CA LYS A 8 0.09 6.26 -2.00
C LYS A 8 -0.47 7.28 -1.03
N LEU A 9 -1.75 7.18 -0.73
CA LEU A 9 -2.41 7.86 0.39
C LEU A 9 -2.31 6.96 1.63
N GLY A 10 -1.46 7.32 2.58
CA GLY A 10 -1.19 6.52 3.78
C GLY A 10 -2.45 6.31 4.63
N GLY A 11 -2.68 5.10 5.11
CA GLY A 11 -3.87 4.79 5.91
C GLY A 11 -4.00 5.67 7.17
N SER A 12 -2.89 5.98 7.85
CA SER A 12 -2.88 6.90 8.99
C SER A 12 -3.11 8.37 8.60
N LEU A 13 -2.87 8.74 7.35
CA LEU A 13 -3.17 10.07 6.82
C LEU A 13 -4.67 10.25 6.62
N ILE A 14 -5.30 9.27 5.97
CA ILE A 14 -6.70 9.33 5.53
C ILE A 14 -7.70 8.78 6.56
N THR A 15 -7.22 8.22 7.68
CA THR A 15 -8.08 7.72 8.78
C THR A 15 -7.50 8.07 10.14
N ASP A 16 -8.35 8.09 11.16
CA ASP A 16 -7.94 8.17 12.56
C ASP A 16 -7.65 6.76 13.10
N LYS A 17 -6.35 6.42 13.28
CA LYS A 17 -5.96 5.11 13.83
C LYS A 17 -6.33 4.90 15.30
N GLY A 18 -6.65 5.95 16.03
CA GLY A 18 -7.13 5.87 17.41
C GLY A 18 -8.60 5.44 17.54
N ARG A 19 -9.34 5.46 16.43
CA ARG A 19 -10.77 5.11 16.38
C ARG A 19 -11.04 4.16 15.22
N PRO A 20 -11.66 3.00 15.48
CA PRO A 20 -12.02 2.08 14.40
C PRO A 20 -12.94 2.75 13.36
N ARG A 21 -12.72 2.43 12.08
CA ARG A 21 -13.57 2.81 10.95
C ARG A 21 -13.87 4.32 10.87
N THR A 22 -12.86 5.14 11.19
CA THR A 22 -12.99 6.59 11.22
C THR A 22 -12.19 7.25 10.12
N PRO A 23 -12.80 7.56 8.95
CA PRO A 23 -12.13 8.25 7.86
C PRO A 23 -11.95 9.74 8.16
N ARG A 24 -10.88 10.35 7.66
CA ARG A 24 -10.66 11.80 7.66
C ARG A 24 -11.09 12.35 6.29
N VAL A 25 -12.39 12.61 6.16
CA VAL A 25 -13.00 13.01 4.89
C VAL A 25 -12.52 14.38 4.42
N ASP A 26 -12.25 15.29 5.34
CA ASP A 26 -11.67 16.61 5.10
C ASP A 26 -10.27 16.50 4.47
N VAL A 27 -9.40 15.66 5.03
CA VAL A 27 -8.07 15.38 4.49
C VAL A 27 -8.17 14.74 3.10
N LEU A 28 -9.03 13.72 2.95
CA LEU A 28 -9.26 13.10 1.64
C LEU A 28 -9.73 14.11 0.59
N SER A 29 -10.66 14.99 0.96
CA SER A 29 -11.18 16.02 0.05
C SER A 29 -10.09 17.01 -0.36
N SER A 30 -9.21 17.43 0.56
CA SER A 30 -8.08 18.30 0.24
C SER A 30 -7.08 17.59 -0.69
N LEU A 31 -6.69 16.34 -0.38
CA LEU A 31 -5.77 15.58 -1.21
C LEU A 31 -6.32 15.34 -2.63
N CYS A 32 -7.60 14.96 -2.75
CA CYS A 32 -8.22 14.76 -4.05
C CYS A 32 -8.31 16.04 -4.88
N ARG A 33 -8.54 17.20 -4.25
CA ARG A 33 -8.52 18.51 -4.91
C ARG A 33 -7.13 18.82 -5.45
N GLN A 34 -6.07 18.67 -4.65
CA GLN A 34 -4.69 18.87 -5.08
C GLN A 34 -4.32 17.96 -6.27
N ILE A 35 -4.75 16.68 -6.25
CA ILE A 35 -4.56 15.78 -7.39
C ILE A 35 -5.29 16.31 -8.64
N ALA A 36 -6.54 16.75 -8.50
CA ALA A 36 -7.32 17.26 -9.62
C ALA A 36 -6.67 18.54 -10.21
N ASP A 37 -6.20 19.45 -9.36
CA ASP A 37 -5.57 20.70 -9.78
C ASP A 37 -4.26 20.45 -10.55
N VAL A 38 -3.44 19.49 -10.11
CA VAL A 38 -2.22 19.11 -10.85
C VAL A 38 -2.57 18.41 -12.15
N SER A 39 -3.51 17.45 -12.14
CA SER A 39 -3.93 16.74 -13.35
C SER A 39 -4.53 17.67 -14.41
N ALA A 40 -5.20 18.75 -14.00
CA ALA A 40 -5.74 19.76 -14.92
C ALA A 40 -4.63 20.62 -15.56
N ARG A 41 -3.49 20.82 -14.86
CA ARG A 41 -2.34 21.61 -15.36
C ARG A 41 -1.36 20.77 -16.17
N ASP A 42 -1.24 19.48 -15.89
CA ASP A 42 -0.39 18.54 -16.61
C ASP A 42 -1.20 17.38 -17.20
N PRO A 43 -1.67 17.51 -18.45
CA PRO A 43 -2.42 16.45 -19.12
C PRO A 43 -1.60 15.16 -19.40
N ASN A 44 -0.27 15.25 -19.31
CA ASN A 44 0.64 14.10 -19.52
C ASN A 44 0.91 13.33 -18.23
N LEU A 45 0.42 13.81 -17.09
CA LEU A 45 0.58 13.12 -15.82
C LEU A 45 -0.24 11.82 -15.81
N ILE A 46 0.45 10.69 -15.68
CA ILE A 46 -0.18 9.38 -15.54
C ILE A 46 -0.07 8.95 -14.08
N LEU A 47 -1.21 8.75 -13.42
CA LEU A 47 -1.25 8.37 -12.01
C LEU A 47 -1.78 6.95 -11.82
N LEU A 48 -1.14 6.21 -10.91
CA LEU A 48 -1.73 5.08 -10.21
C LEU A 48 -1.84 5.46 -8.74
N ILE A 49 -3.04 5.45 -8.20
CA ILE A 49 -3.27 5.79 -6.80
C ILE A 49 -3.38 4.50 -5.98
N GLY A 50 -2.74 4.50 -4.81
CA GLY A 50 -2.90 3.47 -3.82
C GLY A 50 -3.33 4.05 -2.47
N HIS A 51 -4.03 3.29 -1.64
CA HIS A 51 -4.27 3.69 -0.26
C HIS A 51 -4.13 2.55 0.73
N GLY A 52 -3.67 2.88 1.95
CA GLY A 52 -3.62 1.92 3.04
C GLY A 52 -4.99 1.75 3.72
N SER A 53 -5.17 0.67 4.46
CA SER A 53 -6.43 0.37 5.17
C SER A 53 -6.70 1.26 6.40
N GLY A 54 -5.69 1.94 6.93
CA GLY A 54 -5.84 2.86 8.06
C GLY A 54 -6.50 2.22 9.28
N SER A 55 -7.57 2.82 9.80
CA SER A 55 -8.36 2.27 10.92
C SER A 55 -9.40 1.23 10.49
N PHE A 56 -9.47 0.91 9.22
CA PHE A 56 -10.32 -0.13 8.66
C PHE A 56 -9.54 -1.46 8.54
N GLY A 57 -10.10 -2.56 8.98
CA GLY A 57 -9.49 -3.90 8.86
C GLY A 57 -8.44 -4.25 9.93
N HIS A 58 -7.80 -3.28 10.60
CA HIS A 58 -6.74 -3.57 11.58
C HIS A 58 -7.21 -4.40 12.78
N VAL A 59 -8.41 -4.14 13.28
CA VAL A 59 -8.98 -4.87 14.41
C VAL A 59 -9.24 -6.31 14.01
N ALA A 60 -9.89 -6.53 12.88
CA ALA A 60 -10.15 -7.85 12.33
C ALA A 60 -8.85 -8.58 11.99
N ALA A 61 -7.92 -7.92 11.29
CA ALA A 61 -6.63 -8.49 10.90
C ALA A 61 -5.82 -8.97 12.11
N LYS A 62 -5.78 -8.20 13.20
CA LYS A 62 -5.10 -8.56 14.45
C LYS A 62 -5.82 -9.70 15.18
N LYS A 63 -7.15 -9.61 15.32
CA LYS A 63 -7.97 -10.60 16.02
C LYS A 63 -7.84 -11.99 15.37
N TYR A 64 -7.90 -12.06 14.06
CA TYR A 64 -7.92 -13.30 13.30
C TYR A 64 -6.56 -13.69 12.71
N LYS A 65 -5.50 -12.90 12.96
CA LYS A 65 -4.13 -13.10 12.43
C LYS A 65 -4.09 -13.29 10.90
N THR A 66 -4.94 -12.55 10.19
CA THR A 66 -5.19 -12.75 8.76
C THR A 66 -3.93 -12.61 7.90
N ARG A 67 -2.99 -11.71 8.25
CA ARG A 67 -1.74 -11.55 7.53
C ARG A 67 -0.79 -12.76 7.64
N ALA A 68 -0.82 -13.47 8.76
CA ALA A 68 0.03 -14.64 8.97
C ALA A 68 -0.38 -15.84 8.10
N GLY A 69 -1.63 -15.86 7.65
CA GLY A 69 -2.19 -16.97 6.89
C GLY A 69 -2.62 -18.14 7.76
N LEU A 70 -3.12 -19.19 7.13
CA LEU A 70 -3.37 -20.46 7.78
C LEU A 70 -2.06 -21.19 8.05
N PRO A 71 -1.88 -21.82 9.22
CA PRO A 71 -0.74 -22.70 9.44
C PRO A 71 -0.68 -23.76 8.33
N PRO A 72 0.54 -24.15 7.88
CA PRO A 72 0.69 -25.20 6.88
C PRO A 72 -0.13 -26.43 7.24
N LEU A 73 -0.77 -27.07 6.25
CA LEU A 73 -1.39 -28.36 6.44
C LEU A 73 -0.27 -29.36 6.75
N THR A 74 -0.18 -29.87 7.97
CA THR A 74 0.48 -31.16 8.17
C THR A 74 -0.25 -32.14 7.27
N PRO A 75 0.44 -32.80 6.32
CA PRO A 75 -0.21 -33.82 5.50
C PRO A 75 -0.84 -34.87 6.44
N PRO A 76 -2.05 -35.35 6.18
CA PRO A 76 -2.54 -36.49 6.89
C PRO A 76 -1.58 -37.64 6.58
N GLU A 77 -1.13 -38.36 7.62
CA GLU A 77 -0.42 -39.62 7.44
C GLU A 77 -1.31 -40.54 6.60
N GLY A 78 -0.87 -40.89 5.38
CA GLY A 78 -1.65 -41.75 4.46
C GLY A 78 -2.16 -40.97 3.22
N GLY A 79 -1.27 -40.71 2.29
CA GLY A 79 -1.48 -39.92 1.09
C GLY A 79 -2.69 -40.23 0.24
N ARG A 80 -3.40 -39.18 -0.11
CA ARG A 80 -3.99 -38.86 -1.42
C ARG A 80 -4.22 -37.39 -1.45
N THR A 81 -3.42 -36.65 -2.23
CA THR A 81 -3.65 -35.25 -2.56
C THR A 81 -4.86 -35.16 -3.48
N SER A 82 -5.99 -34.73 -2.94
CA SER A 82 -7.12 -34.28 -3.78
C SER A 82 -6.77 -32.91 -4.33
N PRO A 83 -6.92 -32.65 -5.64
CA PRO A 83 -6.72 -31.32 -6.22
C PRO A 83 -7.73 -30.26 -5.71
N PHE A 84 -8.74 -30.69 -4.96
CA PHE A 84 -9.69 -29.81 -4.29
C PHE A 84 -9.82 -30.20 -2.81
N PRO A 85 -9.13 -29.50 -1.88
CA PRO A 85 -9.13 -29.84 -0.45
C PRO A 85 -10.47 -29.58 0.27
N PHE A 86 -11.54 -29.25 -0.45
CA PHE A 86 -12.82 -28.86 0.15
C PHE A 86 -13.81 -30.01 0.48
N ARG A 87 -13.43 -31.28 0.27
CA ARG A 87 -14.23 -32.43 0.73
C ARG A 87 -13.54 -33.14 1.88
N GLY A 88 -13.69 -32.63 3.09
CA GLY A 88 -13.37 -33.38 4.29
C GLY A 88 -12.82 -32.57 5.43
N LYS A 89 -13.60 -32.42 6.50
CA LYS A 89 -13.27 -31.81 7.82
C LYS A 89 -12.73 -30.39 7.74
N VAL A 90 -13.63 -29.42 7.80
CA VAL A 90 -13.29 -28.04 8.17
C VAL A 90 -12.40 -28.10 9.42
N ARG A 91 -11.14 -27.69 9.29
CA ARG A 91 -10.21 -27.58 10.41
C ARG A 91 -10.83 -26.75 11.52
N MET A 92 -10.76 -27.24 12.77
CA MET A 92 -10.97 -26.36 13.92
C MET A 92 -9.97 -25.19 13.83
N GLY A 93 -10.51 -23.97 13.72
CA GLY A 93 -9.69 -22.74 13.49
C GLY A 93 -9.70 -22.20 12.06
N ALA A 94 -9.86 -23.00 11.00
CA ALA A 94 -9.95 -22.51 9.63
C ALA A 94 -11.20 -21.66 9.39
N GLY A 95 -12.33 -22.02 9.99
CA GLY A 95 -13.55 -21.22 9.90
C GLY A 95 -13.39 -19.82 10.48
N ALA A 96 -12.75 -19.68 11.64
CA ALA A 96 -12.48 -18.38 12.25
C ALA A 96 -11.50 -17.54 11.40
N TYR A 97 -10.47 -18.17 10.82
CA TYR A 97 -9.56 -17.49 9.91
C TYR A 97 -10.28 -16.93 8.68
N TRP A 98 -11.05 -17.76 7.97
CA TRP A 98 -11.77 -17.32 6.77
C TRP A 98 -12.87 -16.30 7.08
N HIS A 99 -13.50 -16.39 8.23
CA HIS A 99 -14.38 -15.33 8.70
C HIS A 99 -13.61 -14.01 8.88
N GLY A 100 -12.46 -14.06 9.55
CA GLY A 100 -11.58 -12.87 9.68
C GLY A 100 -11.07 -12.32 8.35
N PHE A 101 -10.75 -13.21 7.40
CA PHE A 101 -10.36 -12.83 6.05
C PHE A 101 -11.46 -12.03 5.34
N THR A 102 -12.70 -12.51 5.40
CA THR A 102 -13.85 -11.81 4.80
C THR A 102 -14.21 -10.51 5.53
N GLU A 103 -14.04 -10.44 6.86
CA GLU A 103 -14.21 -9.20 7.62
C GLU A 103 -13.20 -8.13 7.18
N VAL A 104 -11.90 -8.49 7.05
CA VAL A 104 -10.87 -7.56 6.56
C VAL A 104 -11.18 -7.09 5.15
N TRP A 105 -11.57 -8.01 4.26
CA TRP A 105 -12.01 -7.67 2.91
C TRP A 105 -13.15 -6.66 2.89
N HIS A 106 -14.14 -6.86 3.74
CA HIS A 106 -15.31 -5.99 3.83
C HIS A 106 -14.91 -4.58 4.26
N GLU A 107 -14.10 -4.46 5.32
CA GLU A 107 -13.63 -3.17 5.82
C GLU A 107 -12.70 -2.44 4.83
N ALA A 108 -11.83 -3.15 4.13
CA ALA A 108 -10.97 -2.56 3.09
C ALA A 108 -11.79 -1.95 1.95
N ARG A 109 -12.87 -2.62 1.53
CA ARG A 109 -13.79 -2.12 0.51
C ARG A 109 -14.59 -0.90 0.97
N GLU A 110 -14.99 -0.86 2.24
CA GLU A 110 -15.70 0.31 2.79
C GLU A 110 -14.81 1.56 2.73
N LEU A 111 -13.54 1.47 3.15
CA LEU A 111 -12.63 2.60 3.01
C LEU A 111 -12.39 2.96 1.55
N ASN A 112 -12.18 1.95 0.68
CA ASN A 112 -11.99 2.20 -0.74
C ASN A 112 -13.19 2.95 -1.34
N LYS A 113 -14.42 2.60 -0.96
CA LYS A 113 -15.61 3.33 -1.40
C LYS A 113 -15.55 4.81 -1.03
N ILE A 114 -15.12 5.14 0.20
CA ILE A 114 -14.98 6.53 0.66
C ILE A 114 -13.92 7.27 -0.15
N VAL A 115 -12.79 6.63 -0.44
CA VAL A 115 -11.72 7.19 -1.30
C VAL A 115 -12.26 7.43 -2.72
N MET A 116 -12.94 6.46 -3.31
CA MET A 116 -13.52 6.57 -4.65
C MET A 116 -14.58 7.67 -4.73
N ASP A 117 -15.42 7.81 -3.70
CA ASP A 117 -16.41 8.90 -3.62
C ASP A 117 -15.71 10.28 -3.54
N SER A 118 -14.59 10.39 -2.82
CA SER A 118 -13.81 11.63 -2.74
C SER A 118 -13.16 11.99 -4.09
N LEU A 119 -12.60 11.01 -4.80
CA LEU A 119 -12.04 11.19 -6.15
C LEU A 119 -13.14 11.62 -7.14
N ARG A 120 -14.32 11.00 -7.07
CA ARG A 120 -15.48 11.35 -7.91
C ARG A 120 -15.95 12.77 -7.64
N VAL A 121 -16.02 13.21 -6.39
CA VAL A 121 -16.39 14.60 -6.03
C VAL A 121 -15.37 15.59 -6.59
N ALA A 122 -14.07 15.24 -6.56
CA ALA A 122 -13.00 16.02 -7.19
C ALA A 122 -12.96 15.91 -8.72
N LYS A 123 -13.92 15.21 -9.35
CA LYS A 123 -14.02 15.01 -10.82
C LYS A 123 -12.81 14.28 -11.43
N ILE A 124 -12.10 13.46 -10.66
CA ILE A 124 -11.04 12.60 -11.16
C ILE A 124 -11.69 11.32 -11.71
N PRO A 125 -11.51 10.99 -13.00
CA PRO A 125 -11.97 9.75 -13.57
C PRO A 125 -11.13 8.60 -13.02
N ALA A 126 -11.62 7.90 -12.01
CA ALA A 126 -10.88 6.84 -11.32
C ALA A 126 -11.68 5.54 -11.27
N MET A 127 -10.98 4.40 -11.24
CA MET A 127 -11.57 3.07 -11.14
C MET A 127 -10.80 2.22 -10.13
N ALA A 128 -11.52 1.61 -9.19
CA ALA A 128 -10.93 0.68 -8.23
C ALA A 128 -10.58 -0.66 -8.89
N ILE A 129 -9.35 -1.10 -8.69
CA ILE A 129 -8.85 -2.43 -9.08
C ILE A 129 -8.62 -3.22 -7.79
N SER A 130 -9.58 -4.08 -7.44
CA SER A 130 -9.57 -4.83 -6.19
C SER A 130 -8.51 -5.95 -6.22
N PRO A 131 -7.50 -5.93 -5.35
CA PRO A 131 -6.49 -6.98 -5.31
C PRO A 131 -7.08 -8.36 -5.02
N SER A 132 -8.07 -8.46 -4.14
CA SER A 132 -8.73 -9.71 -3.76
C SER A 132 -9.38 -10.48 -4.92
N SER A 133 -9.67 -9.80 -6.02
CA SER A 133 -10.30 -10.42 -7.20
C SER A 133 -9.33 -10.67 -8.37
N SER A 134 -8.07 -10.24 -8.28
CA SER A 134 -7.15 -10.26 -9.43
C SER A 134 -5.72 -10.66 -9.09
N VAL A 135 -5.36 -10.71 -7.80
CA VAL A 135 -4.00 -11.01 -7.34
C VAL A 135 -3.95 -12.39 -6.70
N ILE A 136 -2.93 -13.17 -7.06
CA ILE A 136 -2.51 -14.37 -6.34
C ILE A 136 -1.16 -14.08 -5.69
N ALA A 137 -1.04 -14.47 -4.42
CA ALA A 137 0.19 -14.37 -3.65
C ALA A 137 0.82 -15.74 -3.39
N LYS A 138 2.10 -15.74 -3.08
CA LYS A 138 2.81 -16.88 -2.52
C LYS A 138 3.75 -16.40 -1.44
N ASP A 139 3.57 -16.94 -0.23
CA ASP A 139 4.32 -16.54 0.96
C ASP A 139 4.34 -15.04 1.22
N GLY A 140 3.19 -14.38 1.00
CA GLY A 140 2.99 -12.95 1.23
C GLY A 140 3.55 -12.03 0.14
N LYS A 141 3.96 -12.55 -1.00
CA LYS A 141 4.42 -11.79 -2.16
C LYS A 141 3.49 -12.03 -3.35
N VAL A 142 3.25 -11.01 -4.16
CA VAL A 142 2.48 -11.14 -5.40
C VAL A 142 3.25 -12.04 -6.37
N VAL A 143 2.60 -13.06 -6.92
CA VAL A 143 3.18 -13.94 -7.95
C VAL A 143 2.41 -13.88 -9.26
N GLU A 144 1.14 -13.52 -9.22
CA GLU A 144 0.31 -13.38 -10.42
C GLU A 144 -0.65 -12.20 -10.28
N TRP A 145 -0.67 -11.33 -11.28
CA TRP A 145 -1.64 -10.22 -11.42
C TRP A 145 -1.82 -9.86 -12.89
N ASN A 146 -3.00 -10.05 -13.43
CA ASN A 146 -3.32 -9.58 -14.77
C ASN A 146 -3.47 -8.06 -14.80
N LEU A 147 -2.49 -7.37 -15.37
CA LEU A 147 -2.42 -5.90 -15.43
C LEU A 147 -3.14 -5.28 -16.62
N ALA A 148 -3.84 -6.06 -17.44
CA ALA A 148 -4.52 -5.54 -18.63
C ALA A 148 -5.49 -4.40 -18.30
N GLN A 149 -6.26 -4.54 -17.21
CA GLN A 149 -7.22 -3.50 -16.78
C GLN A 149 -6.51 -2.20 -16.37
N ILE A 150 -5.37 -2.30 -15.66
CA ILE A 150 -4.57 -1.12 -15.26
C ILE A 150 -4.00 -0.44 -16.51
N LYS A 151 -3.44 -1.20 -17.45
CA LYS A 151 -2.88 -0.66 -18.69
C LYS A 151 -3.96 -0.01 -19.56
N HIS A 152 -5.15 -0.62 -19.66
CA HIS A 152 -6.28 -0.02 -20.35
C HIS A 152 -6.82 1.24 -19.66
N ALA A 153 -6.81 1.30 -18.34
CA ALA A 153 -7.18 2.50 -17.60
C ALA A 153 -6.25 3.67 -18.00
N PHE A 154 -4.94 3.47 -18.00
CA PHE A 154 -3.97 4.49 -18.41
C PHE A 154 -4.22 5.01 -19.85
N THR A 155 -4.42 4.10 -20.81
CA THR A 155 -4.65 4.49 -22.21
C THR A 155 -5.93 5.27 -22.42
N ASN A 156 -6.89 5.19 -21.51
CA ASN A 156 -8.17 5.89 -21.57
C ASN A 156 -8.28 7.07 -20.58
N GLY A 157 -7.18 7.50 -19.97
CA GLY A 157 -7.16 8.61 -19.02
C GLY A 157 -7.93 8.33 -17.73
N VAL A 158 -8.10 7.06 -17.36
CA VAL A 158 -8.72 6.65 -16.11
C VAL A 158 -7.64 6.30 -15.09
N VAL A 159 -7.72 6.86 -13.89
CA VAL A 159 -6.78 6.60 -12.80
C VAL A 159 -7.12 5.27 -12.12
N PRO A 160 -6.26 4.22 -12.23
CA PRO A 160 -6.49 3.00 -11.47
C PRO A 160 -6.18 3.24 -9.99
N VAL A 161 -7.05 2.72 -9.12
CA VAL A 161 -6.91 2.81 -7.67
C VAL A 161 -6.78 1.41 -7.09
N VAL A 162 -5.64 1.13 -6.44
CA VAL A 162 -5.39 -0.12 -5.71
C VAL A 162 -5.33 0.14 -4.21
N TYR A 163 -5.50 -0.88 -3.38
CA TYR A 163 -5.50 -0.67 -1.94
C TYR A 163 -5.04 -1.93 -1.20
N GLY A 164 -4.57 -1.75 0.05
CA GLY A 164 -4.23 -2.88 0.89
C GLY A 164 -5.46 -3.76 1.12
N ASP A 165 -5.37 -5.04 0.76
CA ASP A 165 -6.50 -5.96 0.76
C ASP A 165 -6.06 -7.38 1.12
N VAL A 166 -7.01 -8.25 1.38
CA VAL A 166 -6.78 -9.70 1.47
C VAL A 166 -6.64 -10.29 0.06
N VAL A 167 -5.80 -11.29 -0.07
CA VAL A 167 -5.62 -12.05 -1.31
C VAL A 167 -5.46 -13.54 -0.99
N PHE A 168 -5.77 -14.40 -1.93
CA PHE A 168 -5.43 -15.81 -1.83
C PHE A 168 -3.91 -16.00 -1.97
N ASP A 169 -3.35 -16.90 -1.16
CA ASP A 169 -1.91 -17.16 -1.10
C ASP A 169 -1.67 -18.67 -1.19
N GLU A 170 -0.85 -19.07 -2.16
CA GLU A 170 -0.60 -20.51 -2.45
C GLU A 170 0.07 -21.23 -1.27
N ALA A 171 0.91 -20.55 -0.48
CA ALA A 171 1.61 -21.13 0.65
C ALA A 171 0.82 -21.01 1.97
N ARG A 172 0.13 -19.87 2.16
CA ARG A 172 -0.56 -19.51 3.41
C ARG A 172 -2.06 -19.69 3.36
N GLY A 173 -2.62 -20.10 2.20
CA GLY A 173 -4.05 -20.13 1.92
C GLY A 173 -4.63 -18.75 1.66
N GLY A 174 -4.34 -17.77 2.49
CA GLY A 174 -4.66 -16.36 2.31
C GLY A 174 -3.73 -15.47 3.12
N THR A 175 -3.66 -14.20 2.76
CA THR A 175 -2.84 -13.19 3.45
C THR A 175 -3.43 -11.80 3.25
N ILE A 176 -2.81 -10.78 3.84
CA ILE A 176 -3.05 -9.37 3.56
C ILE A 176 -1.81 -8.83 2.85
N LEU A 177 -1.99 -8.22 1.69
CA LEU A 177 -0.98 -7.42 1.03
C LEU A 177 -1.20 -5.95 1.36
N SER A 178 -0.13 -5.27 1.77
CA SER A 178 -0.14 -3.82 1.91
C SER A 178 -0.10 -3.15 0.53
N THR A 179 -0.41 -1.87 0.47
CA THR A 179 -0.26 -1.11 -0.77
C THR A 179 1.19 -1.06 -1.23
N GLU A 180 2.14 -1.09 -0.31
CA GLU A 180 3.57 -1.17 -0.63
C GLU A 180 3.93 -2.50 -1.29
N ASP A 181 3.39 -3.63 -0.79
CA ASP A 181 3.59 -4.96 -1.40
C ASP A 181 3.06 -4.97 -2.84
N LEU A 182 1.90 -4.35 -3.08
CA LEU A 182 1.33 -4.20 -4.42
C LEU A 182 2.17 -3.29 -5.30
N PHE A 183 2.66 -2.17 -4.77
CA PHE A 183 3.49 -1.21 -5.51
C PHE A 183 4.83 -1.80 -5.93
N VAL A 184 5.44 -2.65 -5.12
CA VAL A 184 6.67 -3.35 -5.49
C VAL A 184 6.47 -4.17 -6.77
N TYR A 185 5.44 -5.00 -6.82
CA TYR A 185 5.12 -5.80 -8.00
C TYR A 185 4.78 -4.91 -9.20
N LEU A 186 3.88 -3.94 -9.00
CA LEU A 186 3.46 -3.03 -10.07
C LEU A 186 4.61 -2.19 -10.62
N ALA A 187 5.56 -1.75 -9.78
CA ALA A 187 6.69 -0.96 -10.22
C ALA A 187 7.67 -1.79 -11.08
N GLN A 188 7.87 -3.06 -10.75
CA GLN A 188 8.67 -3.97 -11.57
C GLN A 188 8.08 -4.17 -12.97
N GLU A 189 6.75 -4.21 -13.08
CA GLU A 189 6.01 -4.47 -14.32
C GLU A 189 5.73 -3.19 -15.15
N LEU A 190 5.49 -2.07 -14.49
CA LEU A 190 5.01 -0.84 -15.14
C LEU A 190 6.05 0.27 -15.22
N ARG A 191 7.16 0.14 -14.47
CA ARG A 191 8.31 1.05 -14.47
C ARG A 191 7.90 2.52 -14.29
N PRO A 192 7.31 2.90 -13.13
CA PRO A 192 7.05 4.29 -12.82
C PRO A 192 8.36 5.07 -12.68
N THR A 193 8.32 6.37 -12.94
CA THR A 193 9.46 7.25 -12.68
C THR A 193 9.58 7.63 -11.21
N ARG A 194 8.44 7.67 -10.50
CA ARG A 194 8.38 8.07 -9.09
C ARG A 194 7.34 7.25 -8.33
N VAL A 195 7.67 6.95 -7.06
CA VAL A 195 6.71 6.43 -6.05
C VAL A 195 6.61 7.44 -4.92
N LEU A 196 5.43 7.99 -4.70
CA LEU A 196 5.14 9.03 -3.72
C LEU A 196 4.34 8.44 -2.56
N LEU A 197 4.89 8.47 -1.35
CA LEU A 197 4.29 7.92 -0.15
C LEU A 197 3.85 9.06 0.78
N ALA A 198 2.62 9.54 0.60
CA ALA A 198 2.04 10.55 1.46
C ALA A 198 1.60 9.94 2.79
N GLY A 199 2.17 10.40 3.90
CA GLY A 199 1.91 9.93 5.25
C GLY A 199 1.60 11.07 6.21
N ILE A 200 1.61 10.74 7.53
CA ILE A 200 1.53 11.74 8.60
C ILE A 200 2.91 12.30 8.98
N GLU A 201 3.96 11.53 8.71
CA GLU A 201 5.34 11.92 8.99
C GLU A 201 5.88 12.72 7.79
N ASP A 202 6.67 13.75 8.10
CA ASP A 202 7.27 14.62 7.08
C ASP A 202 8.59 14.06 6.51
N GLY A 203 8.92 12.80 6.82
CA GLY A 203 10.09 12.09 6.32
C GLY A 203 10.59 11.01 7.26
N ILE A 204 11.82 10.58 7.03
CA ILE A 204 12.54 9.60 7.86
C ILE A 204 13.43 10.36 8.84
N TYR A 205 13.46 9.91 10.09
CA TYR A 205 14.30 10.47 11.14
C TYR A 205 15.37 9.47 11.57
N ALA A 206 16.62 9.95 11.66
CA ALA A 206 17.76 9.14 12.11
C ALA A 206 17.83 9.00 13.65
N ASP A 207 16.98 9.72 14.37
CA ASP A 207 16.98 9.82 15.83
C ASP A 207 15.59 9.60 16.44
N PHE A 208 14.81 8.68 15.88
CA PHE A 208 13.50 8.35 16.44
C PHE A 208 13.66 7.80 17.90
N PRO A 209 12.83 8.20 18.88
CA PRO A 209 11.62 9.02 18.74
C PRO A 209 11.84 10.54 18.88
N ALA A 210 13.07 11.04 19.00
CA ALA A 210 13.36 12.46 19.25
C ALA A 210 12.96 13.37 18.07
N ARG A 211 13.00 12.85 16.83
CA ARG A 211 12.57 13.54 15.60
C ARG A 211 13.21 14.91 15.36
N LYS A 212 14.50 15.03 15.65
CA LYS A 212 15.28 16.26 15.45
C LYS A 212 16.13 16.23 14.17
N GLN A 213 16.48 15.01 13.72
CA GLN A 213 17.37 14.81 12.58
C GLN A 213 16.62 14.11 11.43
N ARG A 214 15.90 14.92 10.64
CA ARG A 214 15.26 14.40 9.43
C ARG A 214 16.32 14.12 8.36
N VAL A 215 16.25 12.93 7.77
CA VAL A 215 17.11 12.52 6.66
C VAL A 215 16.46 12.96 5.36
N THR A 216 17.16 13.78 4.56
CA THR A 216 16.62 14.27 3.29
C THR A 216 16.78 13.26 2.16
N ARG A 217 17.82 12.40 2.23
CA ARG A 217 18.10 11.38 1.22
C ARG A 217 18.60 10.09 1.86
N VAL A 218 18.12 8.96 1.34
CA VAL A 218 18.56 7.61 1.75
C VAL A 218 18.89 6.83 0.48
N SER A 219 20.04 6.14 0.51
CA SER A 219 20.43 5.19 -0.53
C SER A 219 20.84 3.86 0.12
N PRO A 220 20.95 2.76 -0.64
CA PRO A 220 21.47 1.50 -0.14
C PRO A 220 22.82 1.66 0.59
N ALA A 221 23.69 2.52 0.07
CA ALA A 221 25.00 2.79 0.66
C ALA A 221 24.94 3.59 1.97
N SER A 222 23.96 4.50 2.13
CA SER A 222 23.81 5.33 3.34
C SER A 222 22.94 4.66 4.42
N TYR A 223 22.05 3.76 4.04
CA TYR A 223 21.08 3.12 4.93
C TYR A 223 21.69 2.44 6.17
N PRO A 224 22.79 1.68 6.08
CA PRO A 224 23.38 1.04 7.27
C PRO A 224 23.76 2.01 8.38
N LYS A 225 24.07 3.28 8.03
CA LYS A 225 24.48 4.31 9.01
C LYS A 225 23.29 4.91 9.77
N ILE A 226 22.08 4.85 9.20
CA ILE A 226 20.87 5.48 9.77
C ILE A 226 19.85 4.46 10.28
N SER A 227 19.96 3.19 9.88
CA SER A 227 18.98 2.15 10.18
C SER A 227 18.70 1.95 11.67
N ALA A 228 19.72 2.07 12.50
CA ALA A 228 19.59 1.95 13.96
C ALA A 228 18.74 3.07 14.61
N GLY A 229 18.65 4.23 13.95
CA GLY A 229 17.88 5.39 14.43
C GLY A 229 16.47 5.49 13.83
N ILE A 230 16.15 4.67 12.82
CA ILE A 230 14.81 4.64 12.24
C ILE A 230 13.91 3.80 13.17
N GLY A 231 12.93 4.45 13.79
CA GLY A 231 12.07 3.80 14.78
C GLY A 231 11.05 2.85 14.18
N GLU A 232 10.69 1.84 14.96
CA GLU A 232 9.47 1.06 14.72
C GLU A 232 8.23 1.89 15.05
N SER A 233 7.10 1.61 14.37
CA SER A 233 5.84 2.29 14.63
C SER A 233 5.35 2.01 16.05
N GLN A 234 5.08 3.05 16.86
CA GLN A 234 4.43 2.92 18.17
C GLN A 234 2.93 2.57 18.06
N ALA A 235 2.31 2.78 16.91
CA ALA A 235 0.92 2.38 16.67
C ALA A 235 0.86 0.90 16.25
N THR A 236 -0.29 0.26 16.51
CA THR A 236 -0.58 -1.10 16.05
C THR A 236 -0.53 -1.15 14.51
N ASP A 237 0.66 -1.30 13.94
CA ASP A 237 0.86 -1.43 12.51
C ASP A 237 1.10 -2.91 12.20
N VAL A 238 0.10 -3.57 11.66
CA VAL A 238 0.20 -4.97 11.21
C VAL A 238 1.08 -5.12 9.96
N THR A 239 1.57 -4.00 9.39
CA THR A 239 2.36 -3.97 8.15
C THR A 239 3.84 -3.64 8.36
N GLY A 240 4.33 -3.47 9.61
CA GLY A 240 5.77 -3.43 9.92
C GLY A 240 6.40 -2.05 10.10
N GLY A 241 5.61 -0.98 10.23
CA GLY A 241 6.14 0.36 10.58
C GLY A 241 6.99 1.05 9.52
N MET A 242 7.72 2.10 9.91
CA MET A 242 8.56 2.91 9.01
C MET A 242 9.78 2.12 8.53
N LEU A 243 10.44 1.38 9.42
CA LEU A 243 11.65 0.63 9.08
C LEU A 243 11.41 -0.37 7.94
N SER A 244 10.33 -1.16 8.05
CA SER A 244 9.97 -2.14 7.02
C SER A 244 9.65 -1.48 5.67
N LYS A 245 8.99 -0.31 5.68
CA LYS A 245 8.70 0.44 4.45
C LYS A 245 9.97 0.96 3.78
N VAL A 246 10.90 1.50 4.58
CA VAL A 246 12.18 1.99 4.07
C VAL A 246 12.97 0.87 3.44
N GLN A 247 13.08 -0.29 4.11
CA GLN A 247 13.76 -1.46 3.57
C GLN A 247 13.15 -1.92 2.24
N GLN A 248 11.83 -2.05 2.19
CA GLN A 248 11.12 -2.46 0.99
C GLN A 248 11.32 -1.47 -0.18
N MET A 249 11.35 -0.16 0.09
CA MET A 249 11.59 0.85 -0.92
C MET A 249 13.06 0.90 -1.36
N LEU A 250 14.00 0.58 -0.46
CA LEU A 250 15.41 0.43 -0.84
C LEU A 250 15.62 -0.76 -1.77
N GLU A 251 15.07 -1.93 -1.45
CA GLU A 251 15.10 -3.09 -2.33
C GLU A 251 14.49 -2.77 -3.71
N LEU A 252 13.44 -1.95 -3.72
CA LEU A 252 12.81 -1.54 -4.97
C LEU A 252 13.71 -0.63 -5.83
N VAL A 253 14.36 0.38 -5.24
CA VAL A 253 15.27 1.26 -6.00
C VAL A 253 16.56 0.54 -6.40
N GLU A 254 17.00 -0.49 -5.66
CA GLU A 254 18.08 -1.37 -6.09
C GLU A 254 17.70 -2.18 -7.33
N SER A 255 16.45 -2.63 -7.41
CA SER A 255 15.95 -3.38 -8.58
C SER A 255 15.58 -2.49 -9.78
N ILE A 256 15.34 -1.20 -9.55
CA ILE A 256 14.97 -0.18 -10.55
C ILE A 256 15.78 1.09 -10.25
N PRO A 257 17.05 1.18 -10.66
CA PRO A 257 17.93 2.28 -10.27
C PRO A 257 17.47 3.68 -10.70
N GLU A 258 16.69 3.79 -11.77
CA GLU A 258 16.11 5.04 -12.26
C GLU A 258 14.87 5.51 -11.48
N LEU A 259 14.32 4.67 -10.61
CA LEU A 259 13.17 4.99 -9.78
C LEU A 259 13.58 5.88 -8.61
N SER A 260 12.80 6.92 -8.33
CA SER A 260 12.88 7.62 -7.05
C SER A 260 11.63 7.38 -6.21
N VAL A 261 11.83 7.16 -4.90
CA VAL A 261 10.75 7.05 -3.93
C VAL A 261 10.80 8.24 -2.99
N GLN A 262 9.67 8.86 -2.69
CA GLN A 262 9.61 10.01 -1.79
C GLN A 262 8.60 9.78 -0.68
N ILE A 263 9.04 9.94 0.58
CA ILE A 263 8.20 9.87 1.79
C ILE A 263 8.02 11.28 2.32
N PHE A 264 6.78 11.73 2.46
CA PHE A 264 6.47 13.10 2.87
C PHE A 264 5.16 13.19 3.64
N SER A 265 4.94 14.32 4.33
CA SER A 265 3.67 14.61 5.00
C SER A 265 2.63 15.09 3.98
N GLY A 266 1.49 14.41 3.93
CA GLY A 266 0.31 14.87 3.22
C GLY A 266 -0.68 15.67 4.09
N ARG A 267 -0.25 16.08 5.31
CA ARG A 267 -1.12 16.80 6.26
C ARG A 267 -1.30 18.26 5.92
N GLU A 268 -0.22 18.89 5.50
CA GLU A 268 -0.20 20.30 5.16
C GLU A 268 -0.78 20.50 3.76
N GLU A 269 -1.65 21.49 3.62
CA GLU A 269 -2.23 21.85 2.33
C GLU A 269 -1.15 22.33 1.37
N GLY A 270 -1.19 21.89 0.11
CA GLY A 270 -0.19 22.20 -0.90
C GLY A 270 0.99 21.22 -0.97
N ASN A 271 1.29 20.44 0.07
CA ASN A 271 2.43 19.52 0.04
C ASN A 271 2.30 18.45 -1.06
N LEU A 272 1.11 17.88 -1.22
CA LEU A 272 0.91 16.87 -2.26
C LEU A 272 1.03 17.48 -3.66
N GLU A 273 0.49 18.66 -3.85
CA GLU A 273 0.62 19.42 -5.10
C GLU A 273 2.08 19.70 -5.43
N SER A 274 2.85 20.28 -4.48
CA SER A 274 4.27 20.55 -4.61
C SER A 274 5.06 19.29 -5.00
N VAL A 275 4.82 18.17 -4.31
CA VAL A 275 5.53 16.92 -4.59
C VAL A 275 5.12 16.34 -5.95
N LEU A 276 3.87 16.40 -6.35
CA LEU A 276 3.43 15.99 -7.69
C LEU A 276 4.11 16.84 -8.77
N CYS A 277 4.27 18.15 -8.53
CA CYS A 277 4.98 19.06 -9.43
C CYS A 277 6.53 18.90 -9.41
N GLY A 278 7.07 17.98 -8.60
CA GLY A 278 8.50 17.63 -8.61
C GLY A 278 9.31 18.20 -7.46
N GLU A 279 8.71 18.92 -6.50
CA GLU A 279 9.42 19.41 -5.34
C GLU A 279 9.88 18.31 -4.39
N ASN A 280 11.04 18.52 -3.76
CA ASN A 280 11.62 17.60 -2.81
C ASN A 280 11.18 17.94 -1.37
N LEU A 281 10.01 17.45 -0.98
CA LEU A 281 9.58 17.50 0.41
C LEU A 281 9.85 16.17 1.09
N GLY A 282 10.27 16.20 2.37
CA GLY A 282 10.46 14.98 3.16
C GLY A 282 11.78 14.26 2.90
N THR A 283 11.71 12.95 2.69
CA THR A 283 12.86 12.07 2.43
C THR A 283 12.74 11.41 1.07
N ARG A 284 13.80 11.50 0.28
CA ARG A 284 13.92 10.78 -0.98
C ARG A 284 14.75 9.50 -0.79
N ILE A 285 14.31 8.40 -1.38
CA ILE A 285 15.03 7.13 -1.44
C ILE A 285 15.38 6.90 -2.92
N GLU A 286 16.67 6.76 -3.20
CA GLU A 286 17.24 6.62 -4.54
C GLU A 286 18.38 5.61 -4.50
N PHE A 287 18.75 5.06 -5.65
CA PHE A 287 19.85 4.10 -5.73
C PHE A 287 21.20 4.76 -5.41
N GLU A 288 21.44 6.00 -5.86
CA GLU A 288 22.65 6.80 -5.60
C GLU A 288 22.33 8.11 -4.88
#